data_c503e485bca35820d5ff6dda8c750b5b
#
_entry.id   c503e485bca35820d5ff6dda8c750b5b
#
_cell.length_a   1.000
_cell.length_b   1.000
_cell.length_c   1.000
_cell.angle_alpha   90.00
_cell.angle_beta   90.00
_cell.angle_gamma   90.00
#
_symmetry.space_group_name_H-M   'P 1'
#
loop_
_entity.id
_entity.type
_entity.pdbx_description
1 polymer ?
#
loop_
_entity_poly.entity_id
_entity_poly.type
_entity_poly.pdbx_seq_one_letter_code
_entity_poly.pdbx_strand_id
1 'polypeptide(L)'
;MSFTSVTYFLFVGISLLIYTIVPKRAKWCVLLGAGAVYYVLAAGLRALWLVADILIVYGGGLLLGHLNDQGKARRKAAADKEEKKQIRKKYDAKKRAVVTVAVLGVFGLLIALKYVNFLGESAYGIAGLFGSKSAYQPVQILLPLGISYYTLCAVSYVVDVYRGKYKPERNFFKLALFLSFFPQMTEGPIGKYEIMMPRLVEGHSFDFERDAQAVMRIFWGMFKKMVIADRANLFVTGVFDNGDQAGSMVLLGTLLYTVQIYCEFSGCMDIVCATGQLFGVEMQENFRRPIFSKTINEFWQRWHITLGAWIKEYVFFSVSLSKGLMNLSKHTRKKLNDYFANLVPMTFALFCVWFFNGIWHGASWKYVLYGLYYYILMMIGMYLRPVSDKLLHALHIAPESKGFA
;
A
#
# COMPACT_ATOMS: atom_id res chain seq x y z
N MET A 1 -3.67 -2.52 20.35
CA MET A 1 -4.17 -1.24 20.91
C MET A 1 -4.89 -0.51 19.78
N SER A 2 -6.15 -0.07 20.03
CA SER A 2 -6.86 0.81 19.08
C SER A 2 -6.28 2.22 19.14
N PHE A 3 -6.20 2.92 18.02
CA PHE A 3 -5.72 4.31 17.93
C PHE A 3 -6.58 5.32 18.72
N THR A 4 -7.79 4.95 19.09
CA THR A 4 -8.71 5.76 19.91
C THR A 4 -8.71 5.37 21.39
N SER A 5 -7.90 4.40 21.81
CA SER A 5 -7.88 3.93 23.18
C SER A 5 -7.00 4.80 24.10
N VAL A 6 -7.41 4.93 25.36
CA VAL A 6 -6.61 5.61 26.39
C VAL A 6 -5.20 4.99 26.49
N THR A 7 -5.12 3.65 26.39
CA THR A 7 -3.83 2.92 26.41
C THR A 7 -2.89 3.38 25.29
N TYR A 8 -3.42 3.65 24.08
CA TYR A 8 -2.61 4.17 22.97
C TYR A 8 -2.05 5.56 23.28
N PHE A 9 -2.89 6.47 23.79
CA PHE A 9 -2.43 7.84 24.12
C PHE A 9 -1.47 7.87 25.30
N LEU A 10 -1.65 7.02 26.31
CA LEU A 10 -0.67 6.85 27.39
C LEU A 10 0.68 6.35 26.83
N PHE A 11 0.65 5.35 25.94
CA PHE A 11 1.84 4.84 25.28
C PHE A 11 2.55 5.93 24.46
N VAL A 12 1.80 6.72 23.66
CA VAL A 12 2.35 7.84 22.90
C VAL A 12 2.94 8.89 23.83
N GLY A 13 2.24 9.26 24.90
CA GLY A 13 2.69 10.26 25.90
C GLY A 13 4.00 9.84 26.59
N ILE A 14 4.08 8.60 27.05
CA ILE A 14 5.30 8.05 27.67
C ILE A 14 6.45 8.03 26.65
N SER A 15 6.18 7.55 25.44
CA SER A 15 7.18 7.50 24.37
C SER A 15 7.68 8.91 23.99
N LEU A 16 6.78 9.90 23.94
CA LEU A 16 7.12 11.29 23.64
C LEU A 16 7.95 11.92 24.77
N LEU A 17 7.60 11.66 26.03
CA LEU A 17 8.36 12.11 27.19
C LEU A 17 9.81 11.58 27.12
N ILE A 18 9.99 10.27 26.90
CA ILE A 18 11.32 9.67 26.75
C ILE A 18 12.05 10.30 25.55
N TYR A 19 11.36 10.48 24.42
CA TYR A 19 11.91 11.06 23.20
C TYR A 19 12.40 12.50 23.41
N THR A 20 11.72 13.31 24.23
CA THR A 20 12.14 14.69 24.50
C THR A 20 13.41 14.77 25.37
N ILE A 21 13.57 13.85 26.34
CA ILE A 21 14.69 13.84 27.29
C ILE A 21 15.98 13.31 26.63
N VAL A 22 15.87 12.35 25.70
CA VAL A 22 17.02 11.68 25.08
C VAL A 22 17.75 12.62 24.12
N PRO A 23 19.10 12.59 24.07
CA PRO A 23 19.89 13.39 23.14
C PRO A 23 19.50 13.16 21.66
N LYS A 24 19.57 14.21 20.84
CA LYS A 24 19.14 14.20 19.43
C LYS A 24 19.64 12.97 18.66
N ARG A 25 20.91 12.59 18.84
CA ARG A 25 21.54 11.44 18.15
C ARG A 25 20.95 10.08 18.49
N ALA A 26 20.30 9.94 19.65
CA ALA A 26 19.73 8.67 20.14
C ALA A 26 18.19 8.63 20.01
N LYS A 27 17.53 9.69 19.55
CA LYS A 27 16.06 9.76 19.44
C LYS A 27 15.47 8.67 18.54
N TRP A 28 16.16 8.31 17.48
CA TRP A 28 15.73 7.21 16.61
C TRP A 28 15.71 5.84 17.33
N CYS A 29 16.56 5.65 18.35
CA CYS A 29 16.53 4.43 19.18
C CYS A 29 15.25 4.38 20.04
N VAL A 30 14.76 5.53 20.50
CA VAL A 30 13.49 5.61 21.23
C VAL A 30 12.34 5.21 20.32
N LEU A 31 12.31 5.71 19.07
CA LEU A 31 11.29 5.33 18.09
C LEU A 31 11.33 3.83 17.77
N LEU A 32 12.53 3.26 17.61
CA LEU A 32 12.68 1.81 17.40
C LEU A 32 12.19 1.02 18.63
N GLY A 33 12.60 1.42 19.83
CA GLY A 33 12.16 0.77 21.07
C GLY A 33 10.65 0.86 21.26
N ALA A 34 10.06 2.04 21.02
CA ALA A 34 8.62 2.23 21.05
C ALA A 34 7.90 1.34 20.00
N GLY A 35 8.41 1.27 18.77
CA GLY A 35 7.87 0.38 17.74
C GLY A 35 7.93 -1.09 18.15
N ALA A 36 9.04 -1.55 18.71
CA ALA A 36 9.20 -2.92 19.20
C ALA A 36 8.22 -3.23 20.35
N VAL A 37 8.15 -2.35 21.36
CA VAL A 37 7.23 -2.51 22.50
C VAL A 37 5.77 -2.51 22.03
N TYR A 38 5.39 -1.53 21.21
CA TYR A 38 4.04 -1.46 20.65
C TYR A 38 3.66 -2.77 19.93
N TYR A 39 4.54 -3.28 19.10
CA TYR A 39 4.25 -4.44 18.29
C TYR A 39 4.22 -5.73 19.11
N VAL A 40 5.12 -5.91 20.07
CA VAL A 40 5.10 -7.05 20.98
C VAL A 40 3.81 -7.05 21.83
N LEU A 41 3.40 -5.90 22.35
CA LEU A 41 2.15 -5.76 23.11
C LEU A 41 0.91 -6.02 22.24
N ALA A 42 0.95 -5.68 20.96
CA ALA A 42 -0.19 -5.85 20.05
C ALA A 42 -0.25 -7.25 19.40
N ALA A 43 0.89 -7.86 19.10
CA ALA A 43 0.98 -9.09 18.30
C ALA A 43 1.54 -10.30 19.08
N GLY A 44 2.17 -10.09 20.24
CA GLY A 44 2.85 -11.16 20.99
C GLY A 44 3.94 -11.85 20.16
N LEU A 45 4.01 -13.18 20.21
CA LEU A 45 4.98 -13.98 19.44
C LEU A 45 4.87 -13.80 17.92
N ARG A 46 3.73 -13.32 17.42
CA ARG A 46 3.53 -13.02 15.98
C ARG A 46 4.43 -11.87 15.49
N ALA A 47 5.04 -11.12 16.42
CA ALA A 47 6.06 -10.13 16.08
C ALA A 47 7.28 -10.75 15.35
N LEU A 48 7.53 -12.05 15.51
CA LEU A 48 8.58 -12.76 14.78
C LEU A 48 8.41 -12.72 13.26
N TRP A 49 7.18 -12.61 12.74
CA TRP A 49 6.94 -12.48 11.31
C TRP A 49 7.45 -11.16 10.74
N LEU A 50 7.31 -10.05 11.49
CA LEU A 50 7.92 -8.78 11.10
C LEU A 50 9.45 -8.88 11.11
N VAL A 51 10.03 -9.54 12.10
CA VAL A 51 11.49 -9.78 12.16
C VAL A 51 11.94 -10.60 10.95
N ALA A 52 11.19 -11.62 10.55
CA ALA A 52 11.48 -12.42 9.36
C ALA A 52 11.47 -11.55 8.09
N ASP A 53 10.47 -10.70 7.89
CA ASP A 53 10.42 -9.76 6.76
C ASP A 53 11.61 -8.80 6.77
N ILE A 54 11.97 -8.23 7.93
CA ILE A 54 13.13 -7.35 8.08
C ILE A 54 14.42 -8.10 7.67
N LEU A 55 14.62 -9.34 8.14
CA LEU A 55 15.81 -10.14 7.81
C LEU A 55 15.89 -10.45 6.30
N ILE A 56 14.77 -10.82 5.67
CA ILE A 56 14.72 -11.10 4.24
C ILE A 56 15.14 -9.88 3.43
N VAL A 57 14.54 -8.70 3.70
CA VAL A 57 14.83 -7.51 2.89
C VAL A 57 16.17 -6.86 3.25
N TYR A 58 16.65 -7.00 4.48
CA TYR A 58 17.99 -6.57 4.89
C TYR A 58 19.06 -7.38 4.17
N GLY A 59 18.99 -8.72 4.26
CA GLY A 59 19.93 -9.62 3.57
C GLY A 59 19.88 -9.44 2.05
N GLY A 60 18.66 -9.38 1.48
CA GLY A 60 18.46 -9.09 0.05
C GLY A 60 19.05 -7.74 -0.37
N GLY A 61 18.82 -6.70 0.42
CA GLY A 61 19.38 -5.35 0.19
C GLY A 61 20.91 -5.34 0.21
N LEU A 62 21.54 -5.93 1.22
CA LEU A 62 23.00 -6.02 1.31
C LEU A 62 23.60 -6.79 0.12
N LEU A 63 22.99 -7.93 -0.24
CA LEU A 63 23.45 -8.73 -1.37
C LEU A 63 23.30 -7.98 -2.70
N LEU A 64 22.21 -7.23 -2.89
CA LEU A 64 22.04 -6.36 -4.06
C LEU A 64 23.11 -5.27 -4.11
N GLY A 65 23.42 -4.64 -2.99
CA GLY A 65 24.50 -3.65 -2.88
C GLY A 65 25.86 -4.25 -3.27
N HIS A 66 26.20 -5.40 -2.71
CA HIS A 66 27.44 -6.11 -3.03
C HIS A 66 27.55 -6.47 -4.53
N LEU A 67 26.47 -7.00 -5.10
CA LEU A 67 26.44 -7.30 -6.54
C LEU A 67 26.56 -6.05 -7.42
N ASN A 68 26.00 -4.92 -6.99
CA ASN A 68 26.16 -3.64 -7.68
C ASN A 68 27.60 -3.17 -7.67
N ASP A 69 28.27 -3.23 -6.51
CA ASP A 69 29.65 -2.78 -6.37
C ASP A 69 30.63 -3.69 -7.14
N GLN A 70 30.44 -5.02 -7.03
CA GLN A 70 31.22 -5.99 -7.82
C GLN A 70 31.00 -5.80 -9.33
N GLY A 71 29.73 -5.64 -9.75
CA GLY A 71 29.42 -5.44 -11.17
C GLY A 71 30.03 -4.15 -11.74
N LYS A 72 30.04 -3.06 -10.95
CA LYS A 72 30.70 -1.80 -11.31
C LYS A 72 32.23 -1.97 -11.41
N ALA A 73 32.86 -2.61 -10.44
CA ALA A 73 34.30 -2.83 -10.42
C ALA A 73 34.76 -3.67 -11.63
N ARG A 74 34.09 -4.81 -11.90
CA ARG A 74 34.43 -5.66 -13.05
C ARG A 74 34.20 -4.97 -14.39
N ARG A 75 33.14 -4.17 -14.53
CA ARG A 75 32.90 -3.37 -15.75
C ARG A 75 33.97 -2.29 -15.96
N LYS A 76 34.52 -1.74 -14.88
CA LYS A 76 35.66 -0.78 -14.98
C LYS A 76 36.93 -1.44 -15.45
N ALA A 77 37.19 -2.68 -15.04
CA ALA A 77 38.36 -3.48 -15.40
C ALA A 77 38.26 -4.14 -16.80
N ALA A 78 37.07 -4.19 -17.41
CA ALA A 78 36.87 -4.82 -18.70
C ALA A 78 37.49 -4.02 -19.85
N ALA A 79 38.13 -4.73 -20.76
CA ALA A 79 38.91 -4.13 -21.85
C ALA A 79 38.02 -3.53 -22.96
N ASP A 80 36.96 -4.22 -23.37
CA ASP A 80 36.12 -3.84 -24.48
C ASP A 80 34.63 -3.66 -24.16
N LYS A 81 33.84 -3.20 -25.15
CA LYS A 81 32.41 -2.97 -25.02
C LYS A 81 31.60 -4.26 -24.88
N GLU A 82 32.03 -5.34 -25.54
CA GLU A 82 31.29 -6.61 -25.51
C GLU A 82 31.47 -7.32 -24.17
N GLU A 83 32.71 -7.32 -23.64
CA GLU A 83 32.97 -7.81 -22.28
C GLU A 83 32.15 -7.02 -21.21
N LYS A 84 32.11 -5.69 -21.33
CA LYS A 84 31.27 -4.83 -20.44
C LYS A 84 29.80 -5.21 -20.52
N LYS A 85 29.29 -5.54 -21.69
CA LYS A 85 27.89 -5.95 -21.92
C LYS A 85 27.60 -7.33 -21.31
N GLN A 86 28.53 -8.29 -21.48
CA GLN A 86 28.41 -9.62 -20.90
C GLN A 86 28.43 -9.56 -19.35
N ILE A 87 29.36 -8.79 -18.77
CA ILE A 87 29.42 -8.56 -17.32
C ILE A 87 28.11 -7.94 -16.83
N ARG A 88 27.60 -6.91 -17.50
CA ARG A 88 26.32 -6.30 -17.18
C ARG A 88 25.18 -7.33 -17.18
N LYS A 89 25.05 -8.11 -18.25
CA LYS A 89 24.00 -9.14 -18.39
C LYS A 89 24.08 -10.17 -17.26
N LYS A 90 25.28 -10.62 -16.91
CA LYS A 90 25.51 -11.58 -15.81
C LYS A 90 25.09 -11.01 -14.44
N TYR A 91 25.51 -9.79 -14.11
CA TYR A 91 25.18 -9.17 -12.82
C TYR A 91 23.71 -8.74 -12.73
N ASP A 92 23.11 -8.28 -13.83
CA ASP A 92 21.70 -7.96 -13.87
C ASP A 92 20.82 -9.22 -13.68
N ALA A 93 21.23 -10.38 -14.21
CA ALA A 93 20.57 -11.65 -13.97
C ALA A 93 20.65 -12.06 -12.48
N LYS A 94 21.84 -11.97 -11.86
CA LYS A 94 22.03 -12.25 -10.43
C LYS A 94 21.19 -11.33 -9.54
N LYS A 95 21.23 -10.01 -9.81
CA LYS A 95 20.41 -9.04 -9.05
C LYS A 95 18.91 -9.31 -9.19
N ARG A 96 18.46 -9.70 -10.39
CA ARG A 96 17.07 -10.08 -10.63
C ARG A 96 16.68 -11.31 -9.79
N ALA A 97 17.53 -12.33 -9.74
CA ALA A 97 17.28 -13.50 -8.91
C ALA A 97 17.15 -13.13 -7.43
N VAL A 98 18.07 -12.29 -6.90
CA VAL A 98 18.03 -11.84 -5.49
C VAL A 98 16.75 -11.09 -5.18
N VAL A 99 16.37 -10.07 -5.99
CA VAL A 99 15.14 -9.31 -5.73
C VAL A 99 13.91 -10.20 -5.85
N THR A 100 13.88 -11.12 -6.81
CA THR A 100 12.76 -12.06 -6.97
C THR A 100 12.61 -12.96 -5.75
N VAL A 101 13.71 -13.54 -5.25
CA VAL A 101 13.68 -14.39 -4.04
C VAL A 101 13.24 -13.58 -2.81
N ALA A 102 13.74 -12.36 -2.63
CA ALA A 102 13.35 -11.51 -1.51
C ALA A 102 11.86 -11.13 -1.58
N VAL A 103 11.36 -10.71 -2.76
CA VAL A 103 9.94 -10.36 -2.96
C VAL A 103 9.04 -11.58 -2.77
N LEU A 104 9.43 -12.74 -3.32
CA LEU A 104 8.68 -13.99 -3.12
C LEU A 104 8.72 -14.47 -1.66
N GLY A 105 9.82 -14.25 -0.93
CA GLY A 105 9.91 -14.55 0.50
C GLY A 105 8.92 -13.72 1.31
N VAL A 106 8.92 -12.39 1.14
CA VAL A 106 8.04 -11.47 1.86
C VAL A 106 6.57 -11.68 1.48
N PHE A 107 6.24 -11.75 0.19
CA PHE A 107 4.86 -12.07 -0.23
C PHE A 107 4.46 -13.50 0.10
N GLY A 108 5.40 -14.44 0.10
CA GLY A 108 5.15 -15.84 0.49
C GLY A 108 4.68 -15.93 1.94
N LEU A 109 5.30 -15.18 2.86
CA LEU A 109 4.84 -15.08 4.26
C LEU A 109 3.42 -14.47 4.32
N LEU A 110 3.16 -13.39 3.60
CA LEU A 110 1.82 -12.79 3.54
C LEU A 110 0.79 -13.79 3.01
N ILE A 111 1.10 -14.50 1.92
CA ILE A 111 0.20 -15.49 1.31
C ILE A 111 -0.06 -16.66 2.26
N ALA A 112 0.98 -17.20 2.87
CA ALA A 112 0.87 -18.31 3.80
C ALA A 112 0.05 -17.96 5.05
N LEU A 113 0.12 -16.72 5.52
CA LEU A 113 -0.58 -16.30 6.73
C LEU A 113 -2.00 -15.78 6.44
N LYS A 114 -2.21 -15.04 5.34
CA LYS A 114 -3.48 -14.36 5.08
C LYS A 114 -4.38 -15.10 4.09
N TYR A 115 -3.81 -15.81 3.12
CA TYR A 115 -4.59 -16.32 1.97
C TYR A 115 -4.72 -17.84 1.92
N VAL A 116 -4.02 -18.61 2.76
CA VAL A 116 -4.03 -20.09 2.69
C VAL A 116 -5.45 -20.65 2.79
N ASN A 117 -6.28 -20.16 3.71
CA ASN A 117 -7.66 -20.62 3.86
C ASN A 117 -8.51 -20.28 2.65
N PHE A 118 -8.43 -19.03 2.17
CA PHE A 118 -9.15 -18.60 0.96
C PHE A 118 -8.77 -19.41 -0.28
N LEU A 119 -7.47 -19.70 -0.46
CA LEU A 119 -6.99 -20.53 -1.57
C LEU A 119 -7.46 -21.97 -1.42
N GLY A 120 -7.41 -22.51 -0.20
CA GLY A 120 -7.90 -23.84 0.11
C GLY A 120 -9.40 -23.97 -0.14
N GLU A 121 -10.23 -23.11 0.43
CA GLU A 121 -11.68 -23.08 0.22
C GLU A 121 -12.03 -22.94 -1.26
N SER A 122 -11.34 -22.04 -1.99
CA SER A 122 -11.55 -21.85 -3.42
C SER A 122 -11.19 -23.10 -4.23
N ALA A 123 -10.06 -23.75 -3.92
CA ALA A 123 -9.63 -24.96 -4.61
C ALA A 123 -10.61 -26.14 -4.39
N TYR A 124 -11.05 -26.34 -3.14
CA TYR A 124 -12.05 -27.37 -2.82
C TYR A 124 -13.43 -27.04 -3.42
N GLY A 125 -13.84 -25.77 -3.43
CA GLY A 125 -15.05 -25.33 -4.10
C GLY A 125 -15.03 -25.62 -5.60
N ILE A 126 -13.91 -25.35 -6.27
CA ILE A 126 -13.74 -25.71 -7.70
C ILE A 126 -13.76 -27.23 -7.88
N ALA A 127 -13.06 -28.01 -7.04
CA ALA A 127 -13.08 -29.47 -7.10
C ALA A 127 -14.49 -30.04 -6.90
N GLY A 128 -15.32 -29.37 -6.07
CA GLY A 128 -16.74 -29.70 -5.88
C GLY A 128 -17.57 -29.58 -7.16
N LEU A 129 -17.27 -28.62 -8.05
CA LEU A 129 -17.91 -28.50 -9.35
C LEU A 129 -17.62 -29.70 -10.28
N PHE A 130 -16.51 -30.40 -10.02
CA PHE A 130 -16.11 -31.63 -10.74
C PHE A 130 -16.46 -32.91 -9.97
N GLY A 131 -17.35 -32.82 -8.98
CA GLY A 131 -17.87 -33.99 -8.25
C GLY A 131 -17.10 -34.41 -7.00
N SER A 132 -16.10 -33.67 -6.57
CA SER A 132 -15.43 -33.95 -5.29
C SER A 132 -16.35 -33.65 -4.11
N LYS A 133 -16.46 -34.59 -3.16
CA LYS A 133 -17.24 -34.42 -1.92
C LYS A 133 -16.37 -33.98 -0.73
N SER A 134 -15.07 -33.79 -0.94
CA SER A 134 -14.14 -33.36 0.12
C SER A 134 -14.38 -31.89 0.49
N ALA A 135 -14.41 -31.60 1.80
CA ALA A 135 -14.49 -30.24 2.33
C ALA A 135 -13.11 -29.77 2.80
N TYR A 136 -12.81 -28.49 2.58
CA TYR A 136 -11.59 -27.88 3.12
C TYR A 136 -11.69 -27.75 4.63
N GLN A 137 -10.62 -28.09 5.34
CA GLN A 137 -10.50 -27.88 6.78
C GLN A 137 -9.67 -26.61 7.01
N PRO A 138 -10.28 -25.50 7.51
CA PRO A 138 -9.56 -24.26 7.72
C PRO A 138 -8.45 -24.41 8.77
N VAL A 139 -7.28 -23.85 8.46
CA VAL A 139 -6.16 -23.78 9.39
C VAL A 139 -6.35 -22.56 10.29
N GLN A 140 -6.23 -22.73 11.61
CA GLN A 140 -6.30 -21.63 12.56
C GLN A 140 -5.00 -20.80 12.53
N ILE A 141 -5.01 -19.73 11.75
CA ILE A 141 -3.89 -18.81 11.62
C ILE A 141 -4.28 -17.46 12.20
N LEU A 142 -3.58 -17.06 13.26
CA LEU A 142 -3.72 -15.70 13.81
C LEU A 142 -2.82 -14.75 13.05
N LEU A 143 -3.43 -13.86 12.27
CA LEU A 143 -2.71 -12.87 11.46
C LEU A 143 -1.92 -11.89 12.33
N PRO A 144 -0.64 -11.62 11.99
CA PRO A 144 0.10 -10.52 12.58
C PRO A 144 -0.54 -9.19 12.20
N LEU A 145 -0.68 -8.31 13.18
CA LEU A 145 -1.23 -6.98 12.95
C LEU A 145 -0.34 -6.20 11.96
N GLY A 146 -0.96 -5.55 10.98
CA GLY A 146 -0.26 -4.70 10.01
C GLY A 146 0.55 -5.44 8.93
N ILE A 147 0.50 -6.79 8.85
CA ILE A 147 1.28 -7.56 7.88
C ILE A 147 1.10 -7.06 6.44
N SER A 148 -0.10 -6.67 6.04
CA SER A 148 -0.37 -6.14 4.70
C SER A 148 0.33 -4.81 4.42
N TYR A 149 0.56 -3.98 5.44
CA TYR A 149 1.19 -2.66 5.31
C TYR A 149 2.71 -2.75 5.32
N TYR A 150 3.30 -3.38 6.35
CA TYR A 150 4.76 -3.47 6.40
C TYR A 150 5.35 -4.35 5.30
N THR A 151 4.61 -5.37 4.80
CA THR A 151 4.99 -6.12 3.60
C THR A 151 5.19 -5.21 2.39
N LEU A 152 4.27 -4.26 2.13
CA LEU A 152 4.41 -3.31 1.02
C LEU A 152 5.62 -2.39 1.22
N CYS A 153 5.87 -1.92 2.45
CA CYS A 153 7.06 -1.12 2.76
C CYS A 153 8.35 -1.94 2.55
N ALA A 154 8.39 -3.20 2.98
CA ALA A 154 9.52 -4.10 2.82
C ALA A 154 9.82 -4.38 1.33
N VAL A 155 8.78 -4.69 0.55
CA VAL A 155 8.91 -4.91 -0.90
C VAL A 155 9.39 -3.66 -1.62
N SER A 156 8.82 -2.48 -1.29
CA SER A 156 9.27 -1.22 -1.91
C SER A 156 10.75 -0.96 -1.64
N TYR A 157 11.22 -1.20 -0.41
CA TYR A 157 12.63 -1.04 -0.06
C TYR A 157 13.56 -1.89 -0.92
N VAL A 158 13.33 -3.21 -0.98
CA VAL A 158 14.23 -4.11 -1.72
C VAL A 158 14.18 -3.88 -3.23
N VAL A 159 13.01 -3.55 -3.79
CA VAL A 159 12.84 -3.23 -5.21
C VAL A 159 13.54 -1.91 -5.56
N ASP A 160 13.48 -0.90 -4.70
CA ASP A 160 14.12 0.39 -4.94
C ASP A 160 15.65 0.30 -4.81
N VAL A 161 16.18 -0.52 -3.90
CA VAL A 161 17.61 -0.88 -3.87
C VAL A 161 18.02 -1.59 -5.16
N TYR A 162 17.22 -2.56 -5.66
CA TYR A 162 17.45 -3.24 -6.93
C TYR A 162 17.48 -2.26 -8.12
N ARG A 163 16.54 -1.30 -8.15
CA ARG A 163 16.48 -0.24 -9.18
C ARG A 163 17.63 0.76 -9.06
N GLY A 164 18.35 0.78 -7.95
CA GLY A 164 19.47 1.68 -7.68
C GLY A 164 19.07 3.10 -7.31
N LYS A 165 17.84 3.30 -6.79
CA LYS A 165 17.39 4.62 -6.31
C LYS A 165 18.24 5.10 -5.14
N TYR A 166 18.62 4.20 -4.25
CA TYR A 166 19.51 4.46 -3.11
C TYR A 166 20.35 3.22 -2.79
N LYS A 167 21.40 3.43 -1.98
CA LYS A 167 22.23 2.34 -1.47
C LYS A 167 21.48 1.56 -0.39
N PRO A 168 21.76 0.25 -0.21
CA PRO A 168 21.14 -0.51 0.86
C PRO A 168 21.57 0.04 2.23
N GLU A 169 20.62 0.03 3.16
CA GLU A 169 20.89 0.36 4.56
C GLU A 169 21.80 -0.72 5.17
N ARG A 170 22.90 -0.28 5.78
CA ARG A 170 23.88 -1.18 6.43
C ARG A 170 23.59 -1.40 7.90
N ASN A 171 22.81 -0.50 8.51
CA ASN A 171 22.43 -0.63 9.91
C ASN A 171 21.07 -1.37 10.00
N PHE A 172 21.10 -2.60 10.48
CA PHE A 172 19.91 -3.43 10.68
C PHE A 172 18.83 -2.71 11.50
N PHE A 173 19.19 -2.05 12.57
CA PHE A 173 18.24 -1.38 13.46
C PHE A 173 17.57 -0.15 12.80
N LYS A 174 18.26 0.52 11.90
CA LYS A 174 17.63 1.61 11.11
C LYS A 174 16.60 1.07 10.12
N LEU A 175 16.91 -0.02 9.44
CA LEU A 175 15.92 -0.66 8.58
C LEU A 175 14.74 -1.23 9.39
N ALA A 176 15.03 -1.83 10.54
CA ALA A 176 14.01 -2.28 11.47
C ALA A 176 13.09 -1.12 11.92
N LEU A 177 13.66 0.04 12.27
CA LEU A 177 12.89 1.24 12.61
C LEU A 177 11.94 1.64 11.48
N PHE A 178 12.41 1.66 10.23
CA PHE A 178 11.55 2.01 9.08
C PHE A 178 10.32 1.10 8.96
N LEU A 179 10.50 -0.21 9.16
CA LEU A 179 9.43 -1.19 9.02
C LEU A 179 8.56 -1.34 10.29
N SER A 180 9.09 -0.96 11.45
CA SER A 180 8.41 -1.06 12.74
C SER A 180 7.99 0.28 13.34
N PHE A 181 8.04 1.38 12.59
CA PHE A 181 7.59 2.69 13.08
C PHE A 181 6.12 2.64 13.48
N PHE A 182 5.85 2.65 14.78
CA PHE A 182 4.55 2.24 15.35
C PHE A 182 3.33 3.02 14.84
N PRO A 183 3.41 4.32 14.50
CA PRO A 183 2.26 5.00 13.93
C PRO A 183 1.88 4.45 12.55
N GLN A 184 2.89 4.05 11.75
CA GLN A 184 2.71 3.65 10.35
C GLN A 184 2.39 2.17 10.18
N MET A 185 2.99 1.29 11.01
CA MET A 185 3.13 -0.13 10.70
C MET A 185 1.82 -0.92 10.65
N THR A 186 0.75 -0.47 11.33
CA THR A 186 -0.51 -1.22 11.41
C THR A 186 -1.48 -0.87 10.30
N GLU A 187 -1.82 0.40 10.14
CA GLU A 187 -2.78 0.92 9.16
C GLU A 187 -2.35 2.27 8.56
N GLY A 188 -1.14 2.75 8.87
CA GLY A 188 -0.68 4.07 8.46
C GLY A 188 -0.42 4.21 6.96
N PRO A 189 -0.04 5.40 6.51
CA PRO A 189 0.38 5.61 5.13
C PRO A 189 1.54 4.69 4.75
N ILE A 190 1.51 4.12 3.54
CA ILE A 190 2.59 3.25 3.05
C ILE A 190 3.81 4.11 2.73
N GLY A 191 4.73 4.19 3.70
CA GLY A 191 5.92 5.03 3.62
C GLY A 191 6.96 4.49 2.64
N LYS A 192 7.63 5.41 1.95
CA LYS A 192 8.82 5.09 1.15
C LYS A 192 10.08 5.33 1.97
N TYR A 193 11.03 4.39 1.89
CA TYR A 193 12.28 4.45 2.66
C TYR A 193 13.03 5.78 2.46
N GLU A 194 13.16 6.24 1.21
CA GLU A 194 13.86 7.48 0.85
C GLU A 194 13.26 8.74 1.47
N ILE A 195 11.95 8.75 1.76
CA ILE A 195 11.23 9.89 2.35
C ILE A 195 11.22 9.77 3.87
N MET A 196 10.96 8.57 4.38
CA MET A 196 10.73 8.36 5.81
C MET A 196 12.04 8.29 6.61
N MET A 197 13.06 7.62 6.06
CA MET A 197 14.27 7.33 6.84
C MET A 197 15.04 8.57 7.29
N PRO A 198 15.22 9.62 6.46
CA PRO A 198 15.84 10.87 6.91
C PRO A 198 15.10 11.48 8.12
N ARG A 199 13.78 11.53 8.06
CA ARG A 199 12.90 12.09 9.11
C ARG A 199 12.98 11.28 10.42
N LEU A 200 13.03 9.94 10.29
CA LEU A 200 13.11 9.04 11.45
C LEU A 200 14.41 9.15 12.21
N VAL A 201 15.54 9.44 11.53
CA VAL A 201 16.88 9.49 12.15
C VAL A 201 17.36 10.88 12.52
N GLU A 202 16.77 11.92 11.97
CA GLU A 202 17.18 13.31 12.20
C GLU A 202 17.08 13.70 13.68
N GLY A 203 16.04 13.22 14.36
CA GLY A 203 15.70 13.58 15.74
C GLY A 203 15.22 15.02 15.85
N HIS A 204 14.02 15.22 16.34
CA HIS A 204 13.36 16.52 16.40
C HIS A 204 13.23 17.03 17.83
N SER A 205 13.31 18.34 18.00
CA SER A 205 13.04 19.00 19.29
C SER A 205 11.56 19.34 19.39
N PHE A 206 11.09 19.62 20.59
CA PHE A 206 9.77 20.15 20.85
C PHE A 206 9.56 21.46 20.06
N ASP A 207 8.44 21.57 19.43
CA ASP A 207 7.99 22.77 18.68
C ASP A 207 6.52 22.97 18.99
N PHE A 208 6.20 24.06 19.68
CA PHE A 208 4.84 24.30 20.18
C PHE A 208 3.80 24.38 19.07
N GLU A 209 4.11 25.07 17.99
CA GLU A 209 3.14 25.26 16.90
C GLU A 209 2.86 23.93 16.18
N ARG A 210 3.92 23.20 15.81
CA ARG A 210 3.80 21.87 15.19
C ARG A 210 3.05 20.89 16.08
N ASP A 211 3.40 20.86 17.37
CA ASP A 211 2.87 19.88 18.30
C ASP A 211 1.42 20.21 18.68
N ALA A 212 1.06 21.50 18.79
CA ALA A 212 -0.31 21.95 18.95
C ALA A 212 -1.18 21.57 17.74
N GLN A 213 -0.70 21.80 16.52
CA GLN A 213 -1.39 21.37 15.29
C GLN A 213 -1.59 19.85 15.25
N ALA A 214 -0.58 19.08 15.66
CA ALA A 214 -0.69 17.64 15.75
C ALA A 214 -1.76 17.20 16.75
N VAL A 215 -1.80 17.78 17.93
CA VAL A 215 -2.84 17.49 18.93
C VAL A 215 -4.25 17.85 18.40
N MET A 216 -4.41 19.01 17.77
CA MET A 216 -5.69 19.37 17.14
C MET A 216 -6.10 18.37 16.05
N ARG A 217 -5.15 17.89 15.26
CA ARG A 217 -5.39 16.90 14.23
C ARG A 217 -5.78 15.54 14.83
N ILE A 218 -5.20 15.13 15.97
CA ILE A 218 -5.64 13.95 16.72
C ILE A 218 -7.09 14.07 17.12
N PHE A 219 -7.51 15.19 17.75
CA PHE A 219 -8.89 15.41 18.11
C PHE A 219 -9.85 15.41 16.93
N TRP A 220 -9.43 15.99 15.79
CA TRP A 220 -10.20 15.94 14.56
C TRP A 220 -10.36 14.50 14.03
N GLY A 221 -9.31 13.69 14.08
CA GLY A 221 -9.36 12.27 13.73
C GLY A 221 -10.28 11.49 14.65
N MET A 222 -10.20 11.72 15.98
CA MET A 222 -11.10 11.12 16.96
C MET A 222 -12.56 11.52 16.73
N PHE A 223 -12.82 12.79 16.41
CA PHE A 223 -14.17 13.25 16.08
C PHE A 223 -14.74 12.51 14.88
N LYS A 224 -13.98 12.41 13.78
CA LYS A 224 -14.41 11.65 12.59
C LYS A 224 -14.69 10.19 12.92
N LYS A 225 -13.81 9.53 13.68
CA LYS A 225 -13.93 8.11 14.01
C LYS A 225 -15.06 7.87 15.02
N MET A 226 -15.04 8.53 16.16
CA MET A 226 -15.91 8.19 17.30
C MET A 226 -17.30 8.82 17.20
N VAL A 227 -17.38 10.07 16.67
CA VAL A 227 -18.66 10.82 16.62
C VAL A 227 -19.39 10.57 15.30
N ILE A 228 -18.68 10.46 14.17
CA ILE A 228 -19.34 10.27 12.88
C ILE A 228 -19.37 8.78 12.50
N ALA A 229 -18.20 8.14 12.35
CA ALA A 229 -18.14 6.78 11.81
C ALA A 229 -18.79 5.75 12.74
N ASP A 230 -18.49 5.75 14.03
CA ASP A 230 -19.06 4.77 14.97
C ASP A 230 -20.58 4.95 15.12
N ARG A 231 -21.10 6.18 15.03
CA ARG A 231 -22.55 6.42 15.08
C ARG A 231 -23.23 6.00 13.78
N ALA A 232 -22.63 6.32 12.63
CA ALA A 232 -23.14 5.83 11.34
C ALA A 232 -23.14 4.30 11.28
N ASN A 233 -22.12 3.64 11.85
CA ASN A 233 -22.03 2.18 11.90
C ASN A 233 -23.23 1.53 12.59
N LEU A 234 -23.75 2.11 13.68
CA LEU A 234 -24.93 1.57 14.37
C LEU A 234 -26.14 1.50 13.43
N PHE A 235 -26.35 2.52 12.61
CA PHE A 235 -27.45 2.53 11.65
C PHE A 235 -27.17 1.56 10.49
N VAL A 236 -25.96 1.57 9.95
CA VAL A 236 -25.54 0.75 8.80
C VAL A 236 -25.67 -0.74 9.13
N THR A 237 -25.16 -1.18 10.28
CA THR A 237 -25.32 -2.58 10.73
C THR A 237 -26.77 -2.93 10.97
N GLY A 238 -27.55 -2.04 11.58
CA GLY A 238 -28.99 -2.24 11.80
C GLY A 238 -29.78 -2.41 10.49
N VAL A 239 -29.36 -1.76 9.41
CA VAL A 239 -30.00 -1.90 8.10
C VAL A 239 -29.55 -3.17 7.36
N PHE A 240 -28.24 -3.45 7.31
CA PHE A 240 -27.70 -4.52 6.46
C PHE A 240 -27.67 -5.89 7.14
N ASP A 241 -27.71 -5.96 8.47
CA ASP A 241 -27.78 -7.24 9.21
C ASP A 241 -29.22 -7.75 9.36
N ASN A 242 -30.23 -6.88 9.20
CA ASN A 242 -31.65 -7.25 9.21
C ASN A 242 -32.18 -7.31 7.77
N GLY A 243 -32.52 -8.52 7.27
CA GLY A 243 -32.87 -8.79 5.88
C GLY A 243 -34.14 -8.12 5.32
N ASP A 244 -35.07 -7.63 6.19
CA ASP A 244 -36.39 -7.11 5.78
C ASP A 244 -36.47 -5.58 5.90
N GLN A 245 -35.61 -4.85 5.18
CA GLN A 245 -35.61 -3.40 5.19
C GLN A 245 -36.29 -2.79 3.97
N ALA A 246 -37.03 -1.69 4.17
CA ALA A 246 -37.58 -0.91 3.06
C ALA A 246 -36.46 -0.34 2.16
N GLY A 247 -36.70 -0.25 0.86
CA GLY A 247 -35.70 0.22 -0.10
C GLY A 247 -35.13 1.62 0.21
N SER A 248 -35.94 2.51 0.80
CA SER A 248 -35.48 3.82 1.28
C SER A 248 -34.46 3.72 2.41
N MET A 249 -34.62 2.75 3.34
CA MET A 249 -33.67 2.49 4.41
C MET A 249 -32.35 1.92 3.88
N VAL A 250 -32.42 1.03 2.87
CA VAL A 250 -31.22 0.49 2.20
C VAL A 250 -30.46 1.62 1.47
N LEU A 251 -31.17 2.53 0.79
CA LEU A 251 -30.55 3.70 0.18
C LEU A 251 -29.86 4.60 1.21
N LEU A 252 -30.54 4.93 2.29
CA LEU A 252 -29.98 5.74 3.38
C LEU A 252 -28.79 5.03 4.04
N GLY A 253 -28.89 3.71 4.28
CA GLY A 253 -27.81 2.88 4.80
C GLY A 253 -26.56 2.91 3.89
N THR A 254 -26.75 2.85 2.57
CA THR A 254 -25.66 2.94 1.58
C THR A 254 -24.96 4.30 1.62
N LEU A 255 -25.73 5.39 1.70
CA LEU A 255 -25.17 6.74 1.82
C LEU A 255 -24.38 6.91 3.13
N LEU A 256 -24.98 6.46 4.26
CA LEU A 256 -24.31 6.52 5.56
C LEU A 256 -23.07 5.61 5.62
N TYR A 257 -23.09 4.45 4.95
CA TYR A 257 -21.89 3.60 4.82
C TYR A 257 -20.76 4.31 4.11
N THR A 258 -21.06 5.10 3.08
CA THR A 258 -20.05 5.91 2.38
C THR A 258 -19.41 6.94 3.32
N VAL A 259 -20.20 7.62 4.13
CA VAL A 259 -19.72 8.56 5.16
C VAL A 259 -18.93 7.81 6.24
N GLN A 260 -19.44 6.69 6.71
CA GLN A 260 -18.80 5.85 7.72
C GLN A 260 -17.40 5.43 7.30
N ILE A 261 -17.26 4.77 6.14
CA ILE A 261 -15.96 4.25 5.68
C ILE A 261 -14.93 5.37 5.44
N TYR A 262 -15.39 6.54 4.97
CA TYR A 262 -14.52 7.70 4.81
C TYR A 262 -14.06 8.26 6.15
N CYS A 263 -14.98 8.50 7.09
CA CYS A 263 -14.66 9.05 8.39
C CYS A 263 -13.88 8.08 9.27
N GLU A 264 -14.16 6.78 9.18
CA GLU A 264 -13.41 5.70 9.82
C GLU A 264 -11.94 5.75 9.41
N PHE A 265 -11.70 5.58 8.12
CA PHE A 265 -10.33 5.44 7.63
C PHE A 265 -9.57 6.77 7.62
N SER A 266 -10.19 7.88 7.20
CA SER A 266 -9.51 9.19 7.24
C SER A 266 -9.29 9.68 8.67
N GLY A 267 -10.17 9.33 9.61
CA GLY A 267 -9.99 9.64 11.03
C GLY A 267 -8.80 8.91 11.63
N CYS A 268 -8.67 7.60 11.37
CA CYS A 268 -7.49 6.84 11.75
C CYS A 268 -6.21 7.40 11.13
N MET A 269 -6.24 7.81 9.85
CA MET A 269 -5.09 8.43 9.19
C MET A 269 -4.68 9.75 9.84
N ASP A 270 -5.64 10.60 10.25
CA ASP A 270 -5.31 11.84 10.96
C ASP A 270 -4.63 11.56 12.30
N ILE A 271 -5.14 10.61 13.09
CA ILE A 271 -4.51 10.23 14.37
C ILE A 271 -3.09 9.73 14.14
N VAL A 272 -2.89 8.83 13.16
CA VAL A 272 -1.60 8.23 12.84
C VAL A 272 -0.59 9.27 12.34
N CYS A 273 -0.98 10.11 11.38
CA CYS A 273 -0.11 11.16 10.84
C CYS A 273 0.25 12.19 11.90
N ALA A 274 -0.71 12.59 12.71
CA ALA A 274 -0.49 13.53 13.81
C ALA A 274 0.39 12.94 14.91
N THR A 275 0.24 11.65 15.23
CA THR A 275 1.17 10.97 16.14
C THR A 275 2.59 11.00 15.61
N GLY A 276 2.80 10.73 14.30
CA GLY A 276 4.13 10.89 13.68
C GLY A 276 4.65 12.32 13.80
N GLN A 277 3.80 13.32 13.57
CA GLN A 277 4.13 14.74 13.64
C GLN A 277 4.60 15.17 15.05
N LEU A 278 4.04 14.61 16.13
CA LEU A 278 4.53 14.85 17.51
C LEU A 278 6.00 14.44 17.69
N PHE A 279 6.46 13.42 16.96
CA PHE A 279 7.87 13.03 16.95
C PHE A 279 8.68 13.75 15.85
N GLY A 280 8.09 14.74 15.16
CA GLY A 280 8.69 15.47 14.06
C GLY A 280 8.78 14.66 12.75
N VAL A 281 8.07 13.55 12.66
CA VAL A 281 8.04 12.68 11.48
C VAL A 281 6.78 12.95 10.67
N GLU A 282 6.89 13.77 9.62
CA GLU A 282 5.80 13.98 8.70
C GLU A 282 5.60 12.79 7.79
N MET A 283 4.40 12.23 7.80
CA MET A 283 4.00 11.15 6.91
C MET A 283 3.20 11.67 5.71
N GLN A 284 3.10 10.84 4.67
CA GLN A 284 2.36 11.18 3.46
C GLN A 284 0.84 11.15 3.74
N GLU A 285 0.10 12.09 3.14
CA GLU A 285 -1.36 12.11 3.24
C GLU A 285 -2.00 10.98 2.43
N ASN A 286 -3.05 10.37 3.00
CA ASN A 286 -3.82 9.32 2.34
C ASN A 286 -5.15 9.82 1.74
N PHE A 287 -5.62 10.98 2.13
CA PHE A 287 -6.90 11.54 1.68
C PHE A 287 -6.80 13.00 1.31
N ARG A 288 -7.43 13.39 0.17
CA ARG A 288 -7.57 14.78 -0.28
C ARG A 288 -8.99 15.04 -0.78
N ARG A 289 -9.96 15.08 0.15
CA ARG A 289 -11.39 15.37 -0.15
C ARG A 289 -11.93 14.49 -1.30
N PRO A 290 -11.88 13.15 -1.21
CA PRO A 290 -12.20 12.25 -2.32
C PRO A 290 -13.67 12.31 -2.76
N ILE A 291 -14.60 12.60 -1.83
CA ILE A 291 -16.05 12.69 -2.12
C ILE A 291 -16.37 13.80 -3.13
N PHE A 292 -15.53 14.84 -3.20
CA PHE A 292 -15.70 15.94 -4.15
C PHE A 292 -15.00 15.73 -5.50
N SER A 293 -14.65 14.49 -5.82
CA SER A 293 -14.03 14.13 -7.10
C SER A 293 -15.06 14.17 -8.22
N LYS A 294 -14.67 14.68 -9.38
CA LYS A 294 -15.52 14.82 -10.56
C LYS A 294 -15.52 13.55 -11.44
N THR A 295 -14.50 12.71 -11.29
CA THR A 295 -14.34 11.47 -12.05
C THR A 295 -13.88 10.34 -11.14
N ILE A 296 -14.12 9.08 -11.54
CA ILE A 296 -13.63 7.89 -10.83
C ILE A 296 -12.08 7.89 -10.75
N ASN A 297 -11.41 8.37 -11.80
CA ASN A 297 -9.96 8.46 -11.81
C ASN A 297 -9.45 9.48 -10.78
N GLU A 298 -10.09 10.63 -10.68
CA GLU A 298 -9.76 11.65 -9.68
C GLU A 298 -10.06 11.15 -8.26
N PHE A 299 -11.17 10.41 -8.06
CA PHE A 299 -11.48 9.78 -6.78
C PHE A 299 -10.31 8.92 -6.29
N TRP A 300 -9.78 8.03 -7.13
CA TRP A 300 -8.65 7.16 -6.76
C TRP A 300 -7.32 7.87 -6.61
N GLN A 301 -7.17 9.09 -7.11
CA GLN A 301 -6.02 9.96 -6.85
C GLN A 301 -6.12 10.67 -5.50
N ARG A 302 -7.31 10.72 -4.91
CA ARG A 302 -7.62 11.40 -3.65
C ARG A 302 -7.96 10.46 -2.49
N TRP A 303 -8.28 9.20 -2.79
CA TRP A 303 -8.60 8.13 -1.84
C TRP A 303 -7.42 7.16 -1.72
N HIS A 304 -6.99 6.88 -0.47
CA HIS A 304 -5.91 5.94 -0.16
C HIS A 304 -4.66 6.15 -1.04
N ILE A 305 -4.20 7.41 -1.05
CA ILE A 305 -3.21 7.94 -2.01
C ILE A 305 -1.92 7.12 -1.99
N THR A 306 -1.43 6.73 -0.81
CA THR A 306 -0.16 6.00 -0.69
C THR A 306 -0.23 4.59 -1.24
N LEU A 307 -1.37 3.89 -1.09
CA LEU A 307 -1.60 2.59 -1.72
C LEU A 307 -1.66 2.74 -3.25
N GLY A 308 -2.44 3.71 -3.75
CA GLY A 308 -2.53 4.00 -5.18
C GLY A 308 -1.17 4.31 -5.80
N ALA A 309 -0.35 5.13 -5.12
CA ALA A 309 1.01 5.44 -5.53
C ALA A 309 1.93 4.20 -5.53
N TRP A 310 1.81 3.34 -4.50
CA TRP A 310 2.56 2.10 -4.40
C TRP A 310 2.21 1.13 -5.56
N ILE A 311 0.92 0.87 -5.78
CA ILE A 311 0.46 -0.02 -6.83
C ILE A 311 0.86 0.52 -8.22
N LYS A 312 0.75 1.83 -8.44
CA LYS A 312 1.20 2.46 -9.69
C LYS A 312 2.69 2.24 -9.93
N GLU A 313 3.52 2.40 -8.92
CA GLU A 313 4.98 2.32 -9.06
C GLU A 313 5.48 0.88 -9.17
N TYR A 314 4.96 -0.03 -8.35
CA TYR A 314 5.52 -1.39 -8.25
C TYR A 314 4.73 -2.43 -9.05
N VAL A 315 3.46 -2.22 -9.34
CA VAL A 315 2.64 -3.11 -10.16
C VAL A 315 2.48 -2.55 -11.57
N PHE A 316 1.82 -1.39 -11.74
CA PHE A 316 1.50 -0.86 -13.06
C PHE A 316 2.74 -0.66 -13.94
N PHE A 317 3.74 0.08 -13.47
CA PHE A 317 4.95 0.32 -14.29
C PHE A 317 5.77 -0.95 -14.50
N SER A 318 5.81 -1.87 -13.55
CA SER A 318 6.53 -3.14 -13.73
C SER A 318 5.90 -4.01 -14.81
N VAL A 319 4.57 -3.99 -14.90
CA VAL A 319 3.80 -4.75 -15.89
C VAL A 319 3.82 -4.02 -17.25
N SER A 320 3.44 -2.74 -17.28
CA SER A 320 3.28 -1.97 -18.53
C SER A 320 4.59 -1.79 -19.29
N LEU A 321 5.72 -1.70 -18.58
CA LEU A 321 7.07 -1.59 -19.18
C LEU A 321 7.73 -2.96 -19.41
N SER A 322 7.02 -4.06 -19.21
CA SER A 322 7.54 -5.40 -19.51
C SER A 322 7.76 -5.57 -21.02
N LYS A 323 8.81 -6.33 -21.38
CA LYS A 323 9.15 -6.58 -22.79
C LYS A 323 7.97 -7.17 -23.57
N GLY A 324 7.19 -8.05 -22.92
CA GLY A 324 6.00 -8.68 -23.55
C GLY A 324 4.96 -7.65 -23.94
N LEU A 325 4.57 -6.76 -23.03
CA LEU A 325 3.55 -5.74 -23.31
C LEU A 325 4.05 -4.63 -24.24
N MET A 326 5.35 -4.27 -24.15
CA MET A 326 5.94 -3.34 -25.12
C MET A 326 5.95 -3.91 -26.55
N ASN A 327 6.22 -5.21 -26.72
CA ASN A 327 6.14 -5.88 -28.00
C ASN A 327 4.69 -6.00 -28.50
N LEU A 328 3.74 -6.29 -27.60
CA LEU A 328 2.32 -6.29 -27.89
C LEU A 328 1.86 -4.92 -28.40
N SER A 329 2.25 -3.82 -27.72
CA SER A 329 1.95 -2.45 -28.15
C SER A 329 2.48 -2.16 -29.55
N LYS A 330 3.70 -2.58 -29.88
CA LYS A 330 4.27 -2.42 -31.23
C LYS A 330 3.52 -3.21 -32.29
N HIS A 331 3.04 -4.40 -31.94
CA HIS A 331 2.27 -5.24 -32.86
C HIS A 331 0.87 -4.68 -33.12
N THR A 332 0.19 -4.22 -32.06
CA THR A 332 -1.17 -3.65 -32.16
C THR A 332 -1.20 -2.33 -32.93
N ARG A 333 -0.16 -1.51 -32.85
CA ARG A 333 -0.02 -0.26 -33.66
C ARG A 333 -0.02 -0.50 -35.17
N LYS A 334 0.30 -1.69 -35.63
CA LYS A 334 0.23 -2.03 -37.06
C LYS A 334 -1.19 -2.32 -37.54
N LYS A 335 -2.13 -2.62 -36.62
CA LYS A 335 -3.50 -3.06 -36.93
C LYS A 335 -4.58 -2.12 -36.43
N LEU A 336 -4.28 -1.29 -35.41
CA LEU A 336 -5.21 -0.39 -34.74
C LEU A 336 -4.69 1.03 -34.80
N ASN A 337 -5.57 2.01 -34.65
CA ASN A 337 -5.15 3.39 -34.45
C ASN A 337 -4.36 3.54 -33.15
N ASP A 338 -3.58 4.62 -33.02
CA ASP A 338 -2.66 4.83 -31.88
C ASP A 338 -3.37 4.83 -30.53
N TYR A 339 -4.62 5.30 -30.47
CA TYR A 339 -5.39 5.29 -29.22
C TYR A 339 -5.64 3.85 -28.73
N PHE A 340 -6.26 3.02 -29.55
CA PHE A 340 -6.58 1.64 -29.19
C PHE A 340 -5.33 0.76 -29.06
N ALA A 341 -4.31 1.01 -29.87
CA ALA A 341 -3.04 0.30 -29.77
C ALA A 341 -2.33 0.52 -28.40
N ASN A 342 -2.48 1.71 -27.83
CA ASN A 342 -1.98 2.02 -26.48
C ASN A 342 -2.88 1.45 -25.37
N LEU A 343 -4.20 1.33 -25.60
CA LEU A 343 -5.12 0.76 -24.63
C LEU A 343 -4.88 -0.72 -24.35
N VAL A 344 -4.53 -1.52 -25.36
CA VAL A 344 -4.34 -2.98 -25.20
C VAL A 344 -3.33 -3.33 -24.09
N PRO A 345 -2.09 -2.82 -24.09
CA PRO A 345 -1.16 -3.10 -22.99
C PRO A 345 -1.61 -2.47 -21.66
N MET A 346 -2.30 -1.32 -21.71
CA MET A 346 -2.83 -0.64 -20.53
C MET A 346 -3.97 -1.45 -19.87
N THR A 347 -4.84 -2.06 -20.67
CA THR A 347 -5.92 -2.96 -20.21
C THR A 347 -5.36 -4.06 -19.33
N PHE A 348 -4.30 -4.75 -19.76
CA PHE A 348 -3.69 -5.81 -18.98
C PHE A 348 -2.99 -5.28 -17.71
N ALA A 349 -2.27 -4.16 -17.83
CA ALA A 349 -1.62 -3.55 -16.67
C ALA A 349 -2.63 -3.09 -15.61
N LEU A 350 -3.75 -2.50 -16.01
CA LEU A 350 -4.83 -2.10 -15.11
C LEU A 350 -5.59 -3.29 -14.52
N PHE A 351 -5.73 -4.40 -15.27
CA PHE A 351 -6.23 -5.64 -14.70
C PHE A 351 -5.35 -6.09 -13.53
N CYS A 352 -4.03 -6.14 -13.71
CA CYS A 352 -3.11 -6.50 -12.64
C CYS A 352 -3.20 -5.54 -11.43
N VAL A 353 -3.36 -4.24 -11.67
CA VAL A 353 -3.53 -3.21 -10.63
C VAL A 353 -4.78 -3.48 -9.80
N TRP A 354 -5.93 -3.63 -10.45
CA TRP A 354 -7.22 -3.76 -9.76
C TRP A 354 -7.38 -5.14 -9.11
N PHE A 355 -6.88 -6.18 -9.76
CA PHE A 355 -6.84 -7.52 -9.18
C PHE A 355 -5.97 -7.53 -7.91
N PHE A 356 -4.76 -6.95 -7.97
CA PHE A 356 -3.89 -6.83 -6.80
C PHE A 356 -4.56 -5.99 -5.70
N ASN A 357 -5.16 -4.84 -6.06
CA ASN A 357 -5.87 -3.99 -5.11
C ASN A 357 -7.00 -4.75 -4.41
N GLY A 358 -7.80 -5.49 -5.17
CA GLY A 358 -8.87 -6.31 -4.62
C GLY A 358 -8.37 -7.35 -3.63
N ILE A 359 -7.46 -8.22 -4.04
CA ILE A 359 -6.93 -9.28 -3.16
C ILE A 359 -6.17 -8.71 -1.95
N TRP A 360 -5.50 -7.57 -2.08
CA TRP A 360 -4.80 -6.92 -0.97
C TRP A 360 -5.76 -6.55 0.17
N HIS A 361 -6.95 -6.06 -0.14
CA HIS A 361 -7.97 -5.69 0.86
C HIS A 361 -8.44 -6.88 1.69
N GLY A 362 -8.54 -8.09 1.11
CA GLY A 362 -8.94 -9.25 1.89
C GLY A 362 -8.93 -10.58 1.12
N ALA A 363 -8.85 -11.64 1.89
CA ALA A 363 -8.87 -13.02 1.40
C ALA A 363 -10.34 -13.50 1.26
N SER A 364 -11.07 -12.96 0.30
CA SER A 364 -12.47 -13.34 0.02
C SER A 364 -12.86 -12.94 -1.40
N TRP A 365 -13.76 -13.68 -2.01
CA TRP A 365 -14.30 -13.40 -3.35
C TRP A 365 -14.95 -12.02 -3.48
N LYS A 366 -15.56 -11.49 -2.41
CA LYS A 366 -16.11 -10.12 -2.42
C LYS A 366 -15.06 -9.05 -2.77
N TYR A 367 -13.82 -9.23 -2.32
CA TYR A 367 -12.73 -8.30 -2.64
C TYR A 367 -12.18 -8.50 -4.05
N VAL A 368 -12.18 -9.74 -4.55
CA VAL A 368 -11.85 -10.02 -5.96
C VAL A 368 -12.87 -9.32 -6.86
N LEU A 369 -14.18 -9.49 -6.56
CA LEU A 369 -15.27 -8.85 -7.32
C LEU A 369 -15.20 -7.31 -7.22
N TYR A 370 -14.87 -6.76 -6.05
CA TYR A 370 -14.61 -5.33 -5.87
C TYR A 370 -13.51 -4.83 -6.81
N GLY A 371 -12.37 -5.52 -6.89
CA GLY A 371 -11.29 -5.16 -7.81
C GLY A 371 -11.74 -5.25 -9.28
N LEU A 372 -12.42 -6.34 -9.66
CA LEU A 372 -12.93 -6.51 -11.03
C LEU A 372 -13.99 -5.45 -11.41
N TYR A 373 -14.86 -5.07 -10.47
CA TYR A 373 -15.86 -4.01 -10.68
C TYR A 373 -15.20 -2.69 -11.08
N TYR A 374 -14.22 -2.22 -10.31
CA TYR A 374 -13.52 -0.97 -10.64
C TYR A 374 -12.67 -1.09 -11.91
N TYR A 375 -12.05 -2.25 -12.15
CA TYR A 375 -11.39 -2.52 -13.42
C TYR A 375 -12.33 -2.34 -14.61
N ILE A 376 -13.52 -2.95 -14.57
CA ILE A 376 -14.51 -2.88 -15.64
C ILE A 376 -14.98 -1.43 -15.82
N LEU A 377 -15.31 -0.71 -14.75
CA LEU A 377 -15.72 0.69 -14.83
C LEU A 377 -14.64 1.59 -15.48
N MET A 378 -13.38 1.40 -15.10
CA MET A 378 -12.27 2.13 -15.71
C MET A 378 -12.13 1.80 -17.20
N MET A 379 -12.25 0.52 -17.56
CA MET A 379 -12.19 0.10 -18.97
C MET A 379 -13.33 0.68 -19.78
N ILE A 380 -14.57 0.63 -19.30
CA ILE A 380 -15.73 1.24 -19.98
C ILE A 380 -15.44 2.72 -20.26
N GLY A 381 -15.01 3.48 -19.25
CA GLY A 381 -14.68 4.90 -19.41
C GLY A 381 -13.59 5.16 -20.45
N MET A 382 -12.54 4.32 -20.47
CA MET A 382 -11.43 4.47 -21.41
C MET A 382 -11.84 4.07 -22.85
N TYR A 383 -12.52 2.94 -23.02
CA TYR A 383 -12.91 2.49 -24.38
C TYR A 383 -14.02 3.35 -24.98
N LEU A 384 -14.92 3.92 -24.17
CA LEU A 384 -15.99 4.81 -24.65
C LEU A 384 -15.54 6.27 -24.85
N ARG A 385 -14.34 6.65 -24.37
CA ARG A 385 -13.85 8.03 -24.47
C ARG A 385 -13.94 8.63 -25.88
N PRO A 386 -13.51 7.94 -26.98
CA PRO A 386 -13.61 8.50 -28.32
C PRO A 386 -15.06 8.75 -28.78
N VAL A 387 -16.01 7.96 -28.28
CA VAL A 387 -17.47 8.14 -28.54
C VAL A 387 -17.98 9.34 -27.75
N SER A 388 -17.62 9.42 -26.46
CA SER A 388 -17.96 10.55 -25.60
C SER A 388 -17.42 11.87 -26.15
N ASP A 389 -16.16 11.91 -26.58
CA ASP A 389 -15.53 13.10 -27.15
C ASP A 389 -16.25 13.56 -28.43
N LYS A 390 -16.65 12.62 -29.31
CA LYS A 390 -17.47 12.94 -30.51
C LYS A 390 -18.84 13.51 -30.16
N LEU A 391 -19.50 12.92 -29.14
CA LEU A 391 -20.81 13.37 -28.69
C LEU A 391 -20.75 14.79 -28.11
N LEU A 392 -19.72 15.05 -27.26
CA LEU A 392 -19.50 16.36 -26.68
C LEU A 392 -19.24 17.43 -27.76
N HIS A 393 -18.42 17.07 -28.75
CA HIS A 393 -18.17 17.95 -29.89
C HIS A 393 -19.44 18.26 -30.67
N ALA A 394 -20.29 17.24 -30.91
CA ALA A 394 -21.57 17.42 -31.58
C ALA A 394 -22.56 18.29 -30.79
N LEU A 395 -22.50 18.25 -29.47
CA LEU A 395 -23.29 19.08 -28.56
C LEU A 395 -22.68 20.47 -28.29
N HIS A 396 -21.57 20.83 -28.96
CA HIS A 396 -20.81 22.08 -28.76
C HIS A 396 -20.36 22.30 -27.31
N ILE A 397 -20.14 21.22 -26.56
CA ILE A 397 -19.62 21.26 -25.18
C ILE A 397 -18.12 21.06 -25.23
N ALA A 398 -17.35 22.07 -24.84
CA ALA A 398 -15.91 21.95 -24.76
C ALA A 398 -15.55 20.94 -23.63
N PRO A 399 -14.69 19.93 -23.89
CA PRO A 399 -14.28 18.94 -22.87
C PRO A 399 -13.64 19.55 -21.61
N GLU A 400 -13.08 20.76 -21.75
CA GLU A 400 -12.44 21.52 -20.68
C GLU A 400 -13.36 22.53 -20.00
N SER A 401 -14.64 22.63 -20.39
CA SER A 401 -15.57 23.58 -19.78
C SER A 401 -15.77 23.24 -18.30
N LYS A 402 -15.76 24.25 -17.43
CA LYS A 402 -15.97 24.11 -15.98
C LYS A 402 -17.31 23.42 -15.61
N GLY A 403 -18.25 23.35 -16.53
CA GLY A 403 -19.55 22.68 -16.37
C GLY A 403 -19.51 21.18 -16.65
N PHE A 404 -18.41 20.67 -17.22
CA PHE A 404 -18.25 19.27 -17.56
C PHE A 404 -17.19 18.53 -16.71
N ALA A 405 -16.48 19.25 -15.88
CA ALA A 405 -15.45 18.71 -15.04
C ALA A 405 -15.98 18.21 -13.69
#